data_7a442f88ce5e7c7703b68fb3147b984e
#
_entry.id   7a442f88ce5e7c7703b68fb3147b984e
#
_cell.length_a   1.000
_cell.length_b   1.000
_cell.length_c   1.000
_cell.angle_alpha   90.00
_cell.angle_beta   90.00
_cell.angle_gamma   90.00
#
_symmetry.space_group_name_H-M   'P 1'
#
loop_
_entity.id
_entity.type
_entity.pdbx_description
1 polymer ?
#
loop_
_entity_poly.entity_id
_entity_poly.type
_entity_poly.pdbx_seq_one_letter_code
_entity_poly.pdbx_strand_id
1 'polypeptide(L)'
;MSEFNDYKVADIGLADWGRKEIAIAETEMPGLMALREKYGAEKPLTGARITGSLHMTIQTAVLIETLVELGAQVRWASCNIFSTQDHAAAAIAAAAIPVYAWKGETLEEYWWCTDQVLNWPDGQGPNMILDDGGDATLLVHKGVEFEKAGAVPEPAEGDSHEWQAVLGVLKRTFARDDGHWHRTTEGIKGVTEETT
;
A
#
# COMPACT_ATOMS: atom_id res chain seq x y z
N MET A 1 -17.39 18.67 -6.95
CA MET A 1 -16.13 17.97 -6.67
C MET A 1 -16.49 16.50 -6.74
N SER A 2 -15.77 15.67 -7.51
CA SER A 2 -15.97 14.22 -7.47
C SER A 2 -15.59 13.73 -6.06
N GLU A 3 -16.45 12.91 -5.48
CA GLU A 3 -16.20 12.27 -4.19
C GLU A 3 -14.93 11.40 -4.30
N PHE A 4 -14.00 11.51 -3.35
CA PHE A 4 -12.81 10.65 -3.33
C PHE A 4 -13.25 9.22 -3.05
N ASN A 5 -12.90 8.28 -3.91
CA ASN A 5 -13.30 6.88 -3.84
C ASN A 5 -12.13 5.90 -4.07
N ASP A 6 -10.88 6.37 -4.05
CA ASP A 6 -9.68 5.54 -4.25
C ASP A 6 -9.23 4.92 -2.90
N TYR A 7 -10.12 4.18 -2.28
CA TYR A 7 -9.86 3.46 -1.04
C TYR A 7 -10.82 2.29 -0.82
N LYS A 8 -10.44 1.36 0.04
CA LYS A 8 -11.36 0.37 0.61
C LYS A 8 -10.98 0.10 2.07
N VAL A 9 -11.89 0.38 3.00
CA VAL A 9 -11.75 0.18 4.44
C VAL A 9 -13.01 -0.50 4.99
N ALA A 10 -12.95 -1.02 6.22
CA ALA A 10 -14.08 -1.69 6.85
C ALA A 10 -15.30 -0.78 7.02
N ASP A 11 -15.09 0.42 7.60
CA ASP A 11 -16.13 1.40 7.88
C ASP A 11 -15.53 2.81 7.93
N ILE A 12 -15.86 3.64 6.95
CA ILE A 12 -15.41 5.03 6.89
C ILE A 12 -15.94 5.88 8.06
N GLY A 13 -17.04 5.47 8.69
CA GLY A 13 -17.62 6.12 9.86
C GLY A 13 -16.71 6.12 11.09
N LEU A 14 -15.65 5.31 11.10
CA LEU A 14 -14.65 5.26 12.17
C LEU A 14 -13.60 6.39 12.06
N ALA A 15 -13.64 7.22 11.02
CA ALA A 15 -12.60 8.21 10.73
C ALA A 15 -12.39 9.23 11.87
N ASP A 16 -13.46 9.72 12.48
CA ASP A 16 -13.37 10.69 13.59
C ASP A 16 -12.70 10.09 14.83
N TRP A 17 -12.94 8.81 15.11
CA TRP A 17 -12.24 8.11 16.18
C TRP A 17 -10.76 7.93 15.79
N GLY A 18 -10.48 7.44 14.59
CA GLY A 18 -9.11 7.29 14.10
C GLY A 18 -8.31 8.59 14.17
N ARG A 19 -8.93 9.73 13.82
CA ARG A 19 -8.27 11.05 13.91
C ARG A 19 -7.83 11.39 15.34
N LYS A 20 -8.63 11.06 16.33
CA LYS A 20 -8.30 11.29 17.75
C LYS A 20 -7.12 10.40 18.21
N GLU A 21 -7.16 9.13 17.84
CA GLU A 21 -6.08 8.17 18.16
C GLU A 21 -4.75 8.54 17.47
N ILE A 22 -4.82 8.98 16.21
CA ILE A 22 -3.63 9.45 15.48
C ILE A 22 -3.05 10.72 16.14
N ALA A 23 -3.89 11.64 16.58
CA ALA A 23 -3.43 12.85 17.30
C ALA A 23 -2.71 12.50 18.62
N ILE A 24 -3.11 11.42 19.31
CA ILE A 24 -2.38 10.91 20.48
C ILE A 24 -1.04 10.31 20.05
N ALA A 25 -1.04 9.45 19.00
CA ALA A 25 0.17 8.82 18.49
C ALA A 25 1.23 9.84 18.04
N GLU A 26 0.83 10.98 17.46
CA GLU A 26 1.73 12.09 17.12
C GLU A 26 2.53 12.58 18.31
N THR A 27 1.94 12.62 19.50
CA THR A 27 2.66 13.05 20.74
C THR A 27 3.69 12.04 21.20
N GLU A 28 3.57 10.78 20.79
CA GLU A 28 4.47 9.67 21.11
C GLU A 28 5.54 9.43 20.03
N MET A 29 5.46 10.15 18.91
CA MET A 29 6.35 10.00 17.74
C MET A 29 7.11 11.31 17.42
N PRO A 30 7.89 11.85 18.38
CA PRO A 30 8.53 13.16 18.24
C PRO A 30 9.52 13.23 17.08
N GLY A 31 10.10 12.12 16.65
CA GLY A 31 11.02 12.07 15.50
C GLY A 31 10.32 12.40 14.20
N LEU A 32 9.15 11.81 13.92
CA LEU A 32 8.38 12.13 12.72
C LEU A 32 7.81 13.55 12.76
N MET A 33 7.35 14.00 13.94
CA MET A 33 6.83 15.37 14.10
C MET A 33 7.92 16.42 13.88
N ALA A 34 9.14 16.17 14.35
CA ALA A 34 10.29 17.04 14.07
C ALA A 34 10.66 17.08 12.59
N LEU A 35 10.50 15.97 11.86
CA LEU A 35 10.70 15.95 10.40
C LEU A 35 9.64 16.77 9.68
N ARG A 36 8.36 16.70 10.08
CA ARG A 36 7.29 17.55 9.53
C ARG A 36 7.59 19.03 9.75
N GLU A 37 7.93 19.41 10.99
CA GLU A 37 8.26 20.79 11.34
C GLU A 37 9.45 21.32 10.52
N LYS A 38 10.51 20.52 10.41
CA LYS A 38 11.75 20.95 9.77
C LYS A 38 11.65 21.01 8.24
N TYR A 39 11.00 20.04 7.61
CA TYR A 39 11.06 19.83 6.17
C TYR A 39 9.71 19.99 5.44
N GLY A 40 8.61 20.13 6.17
CA GLY A 40 7.27 20.23 5.56
C GLY A 40 7.14 21.38 4.55
N ALA A 41 7.78 22.52 4.82
CA ALA A 41 7.79 23.65 3.89
C ALA A 41 8.62 23.40 2.63
N GLU A 42 9.71 22.62 2.73
CA GLU A 42 10.62 22.32 1.63
C GLU A 42 10.11 21.21 0.70
N LYS A 43 9.23 20.34 1.23
CA LYS A 43 8.66 19.19 0.52
C LYS A 43 9.70 18.32 -0.21
N PRO A 44 10.70 17.78 0.51
CA PRO A 44 11.83 17.09 -0.11
C PRO A 44 11.44 15.79 -0.83
N LEU A 45 10.23 15.25 -0.57
CA LEU A 45 9.69 14.07 -1.22
C LEU A 45 8.82 14.40 -2.45
N THR A 46 8.83 15.64 -2.93
CA THR A 46 8.11 15.99 -4.16
C THR A 46 8.53 15.09 -5.33
N GLY A 47 7.54 14.43 -5.96
CA GLY A 47 7.76 13.46 -7.02
C GLY A 47 8.01 12.02 -6.55
N ALA A 48 8.10 11.77 -5.23
CA ALA A 48 8.08 10.43 -4.70
C ALA A 48 6.63 9.86 -4.79
N ARG A 49 6.52 8.66 -5.35
CA ARG A 49 5.30 7.84 -5.37
C ARG A 49 5.59 6.59 -4.57
N ILE A 50 5.06 6.54 -3.36
CA ILE A 50 5.38 5.52 -2.37
C ILE A 50 4.20 4.55 -2.26
N THR A 51 4.42 3.29 -2.60
CA THR A 51 3.53 2.21 -2.21
C THR A 51 4.01 1.63 -0.89
N GLY A 52 3.15 1.62 0.12
CA GLY A 52 3.40 0.98 1.40
C GLY A 52 2.63 -0.33 1.54
N SER A 53 3.31 -1.35 2.01
CA SER A 53 2.77 -2.64 2.41
C SER A 53 3.29 -2.92 3.82
N LEU A 54 2.67 -2.27 4.80
CA LEU A 54 3.08 -2.26 6.21
C LEU A 54 1.82 -2.14 7.08
N HIS A 55 1.84 -2.72 8.28
CA HIS A 55 0.73 -2.73 9.24
C HIS A 55 -0.02 -1.39 9.29
N MET A 56 -1.32 -1.38 8.97
CA MET A 56 -2.13 -0.15 8.94
C MET A 56 -2.61 0.21 10.36
N THR A 57 -1.70 0.72 11.18
CA THR A 57 -1.92 1.15 12.57
C THR A 57 -1.99 2.67 12.69
N ILE A 58 -2.35 3.18 13.89
CA ILE A 58 -2.33 4.63 14.16
C ILE A 58 -0.92 5.22 14.01
N GLN A 59 0.13 4.46 14.37
CA GLN A 59 1.52 4.90 14.20
C GLN A 59 1.89 4.98 12.72
N THR A 60 1.47 3.99 11.92
CA THR A 60 1.65 4.00 10.47
C THR A 60 0.87 5.14 9.82
N ALA A 61 -0.30 5.49 10.34
CA ALA A 61 -1.03 6.66 9.87
C ALA A 61 -0.23 7.96 10.07
N VAL A 62 0.47 8.12 11.21
CA VAL A 62 1.40 9.25 11.42
C VAL A 62 2.53 9.25 10.40
N LEU A 63 3.09 8.07 10.07
CA LEU A 63 4.11 7.93 9.02
C LEU A 63 3.55 8.35 7.65
N ILE A 64 2.39 7.82 7.25
CA ILE A 64 1.74 8.13 5.97
C ILE A 64 1.53 9.64 5.83
N GLU A 65 0.94 10.29 6.84
CA GLU A 65 0.71 11.73 6.83
C GLU A 65 2.02 12.53 6.81
N THR A 66 3.06 12.02 7.47
CA THR A 66 4.40 12.63 7.40
C THR A 66 4.96 12.58 5.99
N LEU A 67 4.86 11.43 5.29
CA LEU A 67 5.32 11.30 3.91
C LEU A 67 4.55 12.26 2.98
N VAL A 68 3.24 12.38 3.15
CA VAL A 68 2.39 13.31 2.38
C VAL A 68 2.74 14.77 2.69
N GLU A 69 2.92 15.13 3.96
CA GLU A 69 3.34 16.48 4.36
C GLU A 69 4.70 16.86 3.76
N LEU A 70 5.62 15.90 3.65
CA LEU A 70 6.91 16.08 3.00
C LEU A 70 6.84 16.08 1.46
N GLY A 71 5.66 15.93 0.86
CA GLY A 71 5.41 16.08 -0.57
C GLY A 71 5.27 14.79 -1.37
N ALA A 72 5.28 13.61 -0.74
CA ALA A 72 5.07 12.35 -1.43
C ALA A 72 3.60 12.13 -1.80
N GLN A 73 3.37 11.39 -2.87
CA GLN A 73 2.12 10.69 -3.12
C GLN A 73 2.23 9.29 -2.51
N VAL A 74 1.18 8.84 -1.84
CA VAL A 74 1.21 7.58 -1.09
C VAL A 74 -0.01 6.73 -1.43
N ARG A 75 0.18 5.41 -1.53
CA ARG A 75 -0.88 4.39 -1.56
C ARG A 75 -0.52 3.32 -0.56
N TRP A 76 -1.47 2.84 0.24
CA TRP A 76 -1.14 1.98 1.38
C TRP A 76 -2.04 0.76 1.50
N ALA A 77 -1.44 -0.41 1.77
CA ALA A 77 -2.09 -1.64 2.21
C ALA A 77 -1.44 -2.16 3.49
N SER A 78 -2.09 -3.07 4.19
CA SER A 78 -1.47 -3.76 5.32
C SER A 78 -0.61 -4.94 4.83
N CYS A 79 0.40 -5.31 5.59
CA CYS A 79 1.22 -6.50 5.38
C CYS A 79 0.72 -7.73 6.15
N ASN A 80 -0.46 -7.66 6.77
CA ASN A 80 -1.02 -8.76 7.54
C ASN A 80 -2.55 -8.63 7.66
N ILE A 81 -3.26 -9.73 7.43
CA ILE A 81 -4.74 -9.78 7.43
C ILE A 81 -5.42 -9.42 8.75
N PHE A 82 -4.70 -9.40 9.87
CA PHE A 82 -5.27 -9.12 11.20
C PHE A 82 -4.74 -7.85 11.87
N SER A 83 -3.68 -7.23 11.34
CA SER A 83 -2.98 -6.15 12.02
C SER A 83 -3.58 -4.76 11.79
N THR A 84 -4.47 -4.59 10.82
CA THR A 84 -5.12 -3.31 10.56
C THR A 84 -5.94 -2.84 11.76
N GLN A 85 -5.78 -1.57 12.11
CA GLN A 85 -6.68 -0.84 12.98
C GLN A 85 -7.68 -0.07 12.10
N ASP A 86 -8.92 -0.55 12.02
CA ASP A 86 -9.93 -0.06 11.07
C ASP A 86 -10.18 1.44 11.18
N HIS A 87 -10.13 2.00 12.38
CA HIS A 87 -10.27 3.43 12.61
C HIS A 87 -9.08 4.24 12.06
N ALA A 88 -7.86 3.67 12.08
CA ALA A 88 -6.69 4.30 11.46
C ALA A 88 -6.83 4.33 9.93
N ALA A 89 -7.21 3.21 9.31
CA ALA A 89 -7.46 3.12 7.88
C ALA A 89 -8.58 4.09 7.44
N ALA A 90 -9.68 4.16 8.22
CA ALA A 90 -10.78 5.09 7.97
C ALA A 90 -10.33 6.57 8.01
N ALA A 91 -9.48 6.95 8.98
CA ALA A 91 -8.96 8.31 9.08
C ALA A 91 -8.08 8.69 7.88
N ILE A 92 -7.24 7.78 7.40
CA ILE A 92 -6.40 7.98 6.21
C ILE A 92 -7.26 8.10 4.94
N ALA A 93 -8.28 7.24 4.78
CA ALA A 93 -9.23 7.34 3.68
C ALA A 93 -9.99 8.67 3.68
N ALA A 94 -10.47 9.12 4.85
CA ALA A 94 -11.16 10.41 5.01
C ALA A 94 -10.26 11.62 4.72
N ALA A 95 -8.94 11.48 4.88
CA ALA A 95 -7.94 12.48 4.47
C ALA A 95 -7.64 12.45 2.95
N ALA A 96 -8.41 11.68 2.17
CA ALA A 96 -8.23 11.49 0.74
C ALA A 96 -6.86 10.92 0.35
N ILE A 97 -6.32 10.04 1.19
CA ILE A 97 -5.11 9.28 0.91
C ILE A 97 -5.53 7.84 0.55
N PRO A 98 -5.11 7.31 -0.60
CA PRO A 98 -5.44 5.95 -1.03
C PRO A 98 -4.98 4.90 -0.02
N VAL A 99 -5.92 4.13 0.51
CA VAL A 99 -5.69 3.06 1.49
C VAL A 99 -6.64 1.89 1.25
N TYR A 100 -6.08 0.70 1.25
CA TYR A 100 -6.79 -0.55 1.02
C TYR A 100 -6.42 -1.51 2.15
N ALA A 101 -7.16 -1.45 3.26
CA ALA A 101 -6.87 -2.27 4.43
C ALA A 101 -8.08 -2.35 5.38
N TRP A 102 -8.33 -3.54 5.91
CA TRP A 102 -9.25 -3.77 7.04
C TRP A 102 -8.83 -4.99 7.84
N LYS A 103 -9.26 -5.08 9.07
CA LYS A 103 -8.96 -6.22 9.92
C LYS A 103 -9.82 -7.42 9.55
N GLY A 104 -9.19 -8.57 9.32
CA GLY A 104 -9.87 -9.82 8.99
C GLY A 104 -10.10 -10.01 7.49
N GLU A 105 -9.24 -9.46 6.65
CA GLU A 105 -9.18 -9.77 5.22
C GLU A 105 -9.04 -11.29 5.00
N THR A 106 -9.68 -11.81 3.95
CA THR A 106 -9.31 -13.13 3.41
C THR A 106 -7.96 -13.01 2.68
N LEU A 107 -7.32 -14.13 2.36
CA LEU A 107 -6.08 -14.10 1.59
C LEU A 107 -6.28 -13.47 0.21
N GLU A 108 -7.40 -13.73 -0.45
CA GLU A 108 -7.75 -13.14 -1.74
C GLU A 108 -7.94 -11.63 -1.65
N GLU A 109 -8.55 -11.14 -0.57
CA GLU A 109 -8.73 -9.70 -0.32
C GLU A 109 -7.40 -9.03 -0.01
N TYR A 110 -6.57 -9.65 0.81
CA TYR A 110 -5.23 -9.17 1.16
C TYR A 110 -4.34 -8.97 -0.08
N TRP A 111 -4.23 -10.01 -0.92
CA TRP A 111 -3.44 -9.94 -2.15
C TRP A 111 -4.05 -8.97 -3.18
N TRP A 112 -5.38 -8.84 -3.19
CA TRP A 112 -6.05 -7.81 -3.98
C TRP A 112 -5.70 -6.41 -3.48
N CYS A 113 -5.69 -6.16 -2.16
CA CYS A 113 -5.28 -4.87 -1.58
C CYS A 113 -3.85 -4.52 -1.97
N THR A 114 -2.93 -5.48 -1.89
CA THR A 114 -1.54 -5.31 -2.31
C THR A 114 -1.42 -4.97 -3.80
N ASP A 115 -2.20 -5.61 -4.67
CA ASP A 115 -2.28 -5.25 -6.10
C ASP A 115 -2.83 -3.81 -6.29
N GLN A 116 -3.87 -3.43 -5.55
CA GLN A 116 -4.46 -2.08 -5.69
C GLN A 116 -3.47 -0.96 -5.36
N VAL A 117 -2.60 -1.13 -4.39
CA VAL A 117 -1.61 -0.09 -4.03
C VAL A 117 -0.42 -0.03 -4.98
N LEU A 118 -0.17 -1.08 -5.74
CA LEU A 118 0.79 -1.11 -6.84
C LEU A 118 0.24 -0.56 -8.16
N ASN A 119 -1.10 -0.45 -8.27
CA ASN A 119 -1.78 0.15 -9.42
C ASN A 119 -2.02 1.64 -9.21
N TRP A 120 -1.31 2.48 -9.93
CA TRP A 120 -1.46 3.92 -9.88
C TRP A 120 -2.38 4.41 -11.02
N PRO A 121 -3.20 5.47 -10.78
CA PRO A 121 -4.22 5.89 -11.75
C PRO A 121 -3.70 6.27 -13.13
N ASP A 122 -2.45 6.71 -13.22
CA ASP A 122 -1.77 7.07 -14.47
C ASP A 122 -1.08 5.89 -15.18
N GLY A 123 -1.21 4.68 -14.63
CA GLY A 123 -0.60 3.46 -15.16
C GLY A 123 0.92 3.37 -14.99
N GLN A 124 1.54 4.25 -14.19
CA GLN A 124 2.98 4.27 -14.03
C GLN A 124 3.52 3.47 -12.83
N GLY A 125 2.72 3.13 -11.86
CA GLY A 125 3.17 2.46 -10.64
C GLY A 125 3.99 3.35 -9.68
N PRO A 126 4.46 2.79 -8.56
CA PRO A 126 5.29 3.47 -7.59
C PRO A 126 6.72 3.68 -8.12
N ASN A 127 7.45 4.65 -7.54
CA ASN A 127 8.88 4.73 -7.70
C ASN A 127 9.68 4.36 -6.45
N MET A 128 8.97 4.14 -5.35
CA MET A 128 9.52 3.61 -4.09
C MET A 128 8.50 2.66 -3.46
N ILE A 129 8.99 1.59 -2.87
CA ILE A 129 8.18 0.64 -2.09
C ILE A 129 8.73 0.61 -0.65
N LEU A 130 7.81 0.71 0.32
CA LEU A 130 8.06 0.41 1.72
C LEU A 130 7.31 -0.87 2.04
N ASP A 131 8.01 -1.97 2.23
CA ASP A 131 7.47 -3.31 2.42
C ASP A 131 7.72 -3.85 3.82
N ASP A 132 6.97 -4.84 4.24
CA ASP A 132 7.18 -5.63 5.46
C ASP A 132 6.77 -7.07 5.17
N GLY A 133 7.76 -7.98 5.15
CA GLY A 133 7.59 -9.35 4.70
C GLY A 133 7.77 -9.56 3.19
N GLY A 134 7.95 -8.50 2.41
CA GLY A 134 8.30 -8.56 0.99
C GLY A 134 7.16 -8.90 0.03
N ASP A 135 5.90 -8.79 0.44
CA ASP A 135 4.74 -9.24 -0.36
C ASP A 135 4.46 -8.35 -1.58
N ALA A 136 4.56 -7.03 -1.44
CA ALA A 136 4.47 -6.14 -2.58
C ALA A 136 5.63 -6.35 -3.56
N THR A 137 6.83 -6.56 -3.03
CA THR A 137 8.03 -6.88 -3.80
C THR A 137 7.88 -8.23 -4.54
N LEU A 138 7.29 -9.25 -3.88
CA LEU A 138 7.01 -10.54 -4.48
C LEU A 138 6.07 -10.40 -5.69
N LEU A 139 4.97 -9.63 -5.58
CA LEU A 139 4.05 -9.42 -6.70
C LEU A 139 4.77 -8.80 -7.90
N VAL A 140 5.61 -7.78 -7.67
CA VAL A 140 6.38 -7.13 -8.74
C VAL A 140 7.32 -8.13 -9.42
N HIS A 141 8.09 -8.91 -8.66
CA HIS A 141 9.02 -9.90 -9.23
C HIS A 141 8.31 -11.00 -10.00
N LYS A 142 7.25 -11.59 -9.40
CA LYS A 142 6.49 -12.67 -10.05
C LYS A 142 5.68 -12.16 -11.25
N GLY A 143 5.17 -10.95 -11.16
CA GLY A 143 4.50 -10.31 -12.27
C GLY A 143 5.42 -10.18 -13.50
N VAL A 144 6.62 -9.65 -13.33
CA VAL A 144 7.63 -9.56 -14.41
C VAL A 144 8.05 -10.94 -14.94
N GLU A 145 8.22 -11.92 -14.04
CA GLU A 145 8.56 -13.30 -14.44
C GLU A 145 7.49 -13.87 -15.37
N PHE A 146 6.21 -13.73 -15.02
CA PHE A 146 5.11 -14.29 -15.80
C PHE A 146 4.79 -13.48 -17.05
N GLU A 147 4.98 -12.18 -17.06
CA GLU A 147 4.92 -11.38 -18.29
C GLU A 147 5.99 -11.83 -19.30
N LYS A 148 7.23 -12.06 -18.84
CA LYS A 148 8.29 -12.61 -19.70
C LYS A 148 7.99 -14.03 -20.22
N ALA A 149 7.31 -14.83 -19.41
CA ALA A 149 6.89 -16.18 -19.81
C ALA A 149 5.66 -16.16 -20.76
N GLY A 150 4.96 -15.03 -20.85
CA GLY A 150 3.74 -14.86 -21.66
C GLY A 150 2.49 -15.52 -21.04
N ALA A 151 2.57 -16.01 -19.81
CA ALA A 151 1.43 -16.61 -19.11
C ALA A 151 1.67 -16.68 -17.60
N VAL A 152 0.61 -16.59 -16.81
CA VAL A 152 0.60 -16.93 -15.39
C VAL A 152 0.19 -18.40 -15.24
N PRO A 153 0.95 -19.23 -14.52
CA PRO A 153 0.66 -20.66 -14.41
C PRO A 153 -0.66 -20.93 -13.67
N GLU A 154 -1.24 -22.11 -13.92
CA GLU A 154 -2.31 -22.65 -13.09
C GLU A 154 -1.75 -23.11 -11.74
N PRO A 155 -2.52 -23.02 -10.64
CA PRO A 155 -2.12 -23.61 -9.38
C PRO A 155 -1.84 -25.12 -9.52
N ALA A 156 -0.75 -25.57 -8.92
CA ALA A 156 -0.38 -26.98 -8.89
C ALA A 156 -1.02 -27.70 -7.70
N GLU A 157 -1.12 -29.03 -7.78
CA GLU A 157 -1.52 -29.86 -6.65
C GLU A 157 -0.51 -29.69 -5.50
N GLY A 158 -1.00 -29.29 -4.33
CA GLY A 158 -0.17 -29.03 -3.13
C GLY A 158 0.27 -27.58 -2.94
N ASP A 159 -0.04 -26.66 -3.85
CA ASP A 159 0.17 -25.25 -3.63
C ASP A 159 -0.63 -24.74 -2.43
N SER A 160 -0.01 -23.88 -1.63
CA SER A 160 -0.69 -23.21 -0.51
C SER A 160 -1.86 -22.35 -1.00
N HIS A 161 -2.87 -22.17 -0.15
CA HIS A 161 -3.98 -21.24 -0.45
C HIS A 161 -3.49 -19.83 -0.73
N GLU A 162 -2.46 -19.40 -0.02
CA GLU A 162 -1.84 -18.10 -0.23
C GLU A 162 -1.22 -17.98 -1.62
N TRP A 163 -0.44 -18.98 -2.05
CA TRP A 163 0.14 -18.97 -3.40
C TRP A 163 -0.94 -19.00 -4.49
N GLN A 164 -2.03 -19.74 -4.27
CA GLN A 164 -3.19 -19.72 -5.16
C GLN A 164 -3.82 -18.33 -5.27
N ALA A 165 -3.93 -17.60 -4.15
CA ALA A 165 -4.42 -16.21 -4.15
C ALA A 165 -3.47 -15.27 -4.91
N VAL A 166 -2.16 -15.41 -4.72
CA VAL A 166 -1.11 -14.68 -5.48
C VAL A 166 -1.27 -14.91 -6.99
N LEU A 167 -1.34 -16.18 -7.41
CA LEU A 167 -1.54 -16.51 -8.83
C LEU A 167 -2.86 -15.93 -9.38
N GLY A 168 -3.92 -15.96 -8.56
CA GLY A 168 -5.22 -15.37 -8.90
C GLY A 168 -5.14 -13.88 -9.16
N VAL A 169 -4.41 -13.13 -8.32
CA VAL A 169 -4.17 -11.68 -8.52
C VAL A 169 -3.35 -11.45 -9.78
N LEU A 170 -2.23 -12.14 -9.93
CA LEU A 170 -1.33 -11.98 -11.09
C LEU A 170 -2.03 -12.30 -12.42
N LYS A 171 -2.92 -13.32 -12.45
CA LYS A 171 -3.76 -13.61 -13.63
C LYS A 171 -4.70 -12.48 -13.98
N ARG A 172 -5.37 -11.88 -12.98
CA ARG A 172 -6.28 -10.75 -13.22
C ARG A 172 -5.54 -9.54 -13.76
N THR A 173 -4.38 -9.23 -13.19
CA THR A 173 -3.54 -8.11 -13.64
C THR A 173 -3.00 -8.36 -15.05
N PHE A 174 -2.48 -9.55 -15.34
CA PHE A 174 -2.00 -9.94 -16.67
C PHE A 174 -3.11 -9.87 -17.73
N ALA A 175 -4.32 -10.34 -17.41
CA ALA A 175 -5.47 -10.29 -18.33
C ALA A 175 -5.97 -8.85 -18.60
N ARG A 176 -5.80 -7.94 -17.63
CA ARG A 176 -6.16 -6.53 -17.76
C ARG A 176 -5.11 -5.76 -18.56
N ASP A 177 -3.84 -6.05 -18.33
CA ASP A 177 -2.69 -5.31 -18.87
C ASP A 177 -1.42 -6.17 -18.79
N ASP A 178 -1.05 -6.80 -19.89
CA ASP A 178 0.06 -7.74 -20.01
C ASP A 178 1.47 -7.12 -19.97
N GLY A 179 1.56 -5.81 -19.88
CA GLY A 179 2.82 -5.05 -19.71
C GLY A 179 2.89 -4.27 -18.41
N HIS A 180 1.94 -4.47 -17.49
CA HIS A 180 1.82 -3.71 -16.25
C HIS A 180 3.08 -3.81 -15.38
N TRP A 181 3.57 -5.01 -15.12
CA TRP A 181 4.67 -5.25 -14.20
C TRP A 181 6.02 -4.76 -14.76
N HIS A 182 6.24 -4.88 -16.07
CA HIS A 182 7.43 -4.30 -16.70
C HIS A 182 7.46 -2.78 -16.53
N ARG A 183 6.35 -2.09 -16.84
CA ARG A 183 6.28 -0.63 -16.65
C ARG A 183 6.42 -0.23 -15.19
N THR A 184 5.84 -0.99 -14.28
CA THR A 184 5.97 -0.75 -12.84
C THR A 184 7.43 -0.82 -12.40
N THR A 185 8.17 -1.85 -12.83
CA THR A 185 9.59 -2.01 -12.46
C THR A 185 10.50 -0.93 -13.06
N GLU A 186 10.22 -0.43 -14.24
CA GLU A 186 11.01 0.67 -14.83
C GLU A 186 10.96 1.95 -13.97
N GLY A 187 9.86 2.16 -13.25
CA GLY A 187 9.68 3.31 -12.36
C GLY A 187 10.36 3.17 -11.01
N ILE A 188 10.54 1.95 -10.49
CA ILE A 188 11.02 1.68 -9.14
C ILE A 188 12.51 2.02 -9.01
N LYS A 189 12.82 2.92 -8.06
CA LYS A 189 14.19 3.36 -7.74
C LYS A 189 14.74 2.68 -6.50
N GLY A 190 13.89 2.18 -5.63
CA GLY A 190 14.30 1.51 -4.40
C GLY A 190 13.14 0.87 -3.66
N VAL A 191 13.49 -0.14 -2.88
CA VAL A 191 12.61 -0.82 -1.93
C VAL A 191 13.27 -0.75 -0.57
N THR A 192 12.49 -0.43 0.45
CA THR A 192 12.90 -0.57 1.85
C THR A 192 12.05 -1.65 2.51
N GLU A 193 12.67 -2.44 3.35
CA GLU A 193 12.02 -3.52 4.09
C GLU A 193 11.99 -3.15 5.57
N GLU A 194 10.82 -3.20 6.18
CA GLU A 194 10.67 -3.18 7.63
C GLU A 194 11.03 -4.56 8.17
N THR A 195 11.79 -4.61 9.24
CA THR A 195 12.15 -5.89 9.89
C THR A 195 12.00 -5.78 11.40
N THR A 196 11.49 -6.80 12.01
CA THR A 196 11.39 -6.95 13.48
C THR A 196 12.48 -7.87 14.02
#